data_1347b680f2acf5783362246e99935614
#
_entry.id   1347b680f2acf5783362246e99935614
#
_cell.length_a   1.000
_cell.length_b   1.000
_cell.length_c   1.000
_cell.angle_alpha   90.00
_cell.angle_beta   90.00
_cell.angle_gamma   90.00
#
_symmetry.space_group_name_H-M   'P 1'
#
loop_
_entity.id
_entity.type
_entity.pdbx_description
1 polymer ?
#
loop_
_entity_poly.entity_id
_entity_poly.type
_entity_poly.pdbx_seq_one_letter_code
_entity_poly.pdbx_strand_id
1 'polypeptide(L)'
;GKNRIAGVALYNHRLSQLTEKVFEPLDDGFDNWYFQYACSWGQLWTREQWAAFQIWLEQNGDYDFAASPRIPAHIKGWGKNSWLKYHIAYTIEENKLFLYPRIARTTCFSDAGVNFSYKMNWFQVPLMQGGRGRPLCLSEPEQSRAVYDAWMENLWLRKALNRDSLCIDLYGSKEHFEGKKYLLSSAPVENARVVERFGREMRPQEWNVLEKVPGDRIRLYELTPSSRKQPLTRADRKEDAEYFIRGISYPYKKTIFAMFTQETVAKLRKKLHFG
;
A
#
# COMPACT_ATOMS: atom_id res chain seq x y z
N GLY A 1 -10.46 5.89 20.02
CA GLY A 1 -9.70 6.61 18.99
C GLY A 1 -8.24 6.75 19.33
N LYS A 2 -7.87 7.52 20.34
CA LYS A 2 -6.44 7.87 20.65
C LYS A 2 -5.51 6.66 20.86
N ASN A 3 -6.03 5.57 21.40
CA ASN A 3 -5.21 4.37 21.64
C ASN A 3 -4.86 3.57 20.37
N ARG A 4 -5.47 3.88 19.22
CA ARG A 4 -5.17 3.21 17.94
C ARG A 4 -4.01 3.85 17.18
N ILE A 5 -3.57 5.05 17.53
CA ILE A 5 -2.49 5.74 16.83
C ILE A 5 -1.15 5.33 17.40
N ALA A 6 -0.31 4.66 16.62
CA ALA A 6 1.04 4.22 16.99
C ALA A 6 2.11 5.29 16.72
N GLY A 7 1.82 6.27 15.88
CA GLY A 7 2.73 7.36 15.54
C GLY A 7 2.21 8.23 14.40
N VAL A 8 3.00 9.25 14.05
CA VAL A 8 2.72 10.18 12.97
C VAL A 8 3.86 10.12 11.97
N ALA A 9 3.56 9.93 10.70
CA ALA A 9 4.52 10.07 9.61
C ALA A 9 4.54 11.51 9.09
N LEU A 10 5.70 11.95 8.65
CA LEU A 10 5.87 13.24 7.96
C LEU A 10 5.96 13.08 6.43
N TYR A 11 6.12 11.87 5.98
CA TYR A 11 6.18 11.45 4.59
C TYR A 11 4.77 11.07 4.09
N ASN A 12 4.54 11.12 2.77
CA ASN A 12 3.31 10.63 2.15
C ASN A 12 3.64 9.63 1.04
N HIS A 13 3.14 8.40 1.15
CA HIS A 13 3.35 7.39 0.13
C HIS A 13 2.58 7.71 -1.15
N ARG A 14 3.26 7.62 -2.30
CA ARG A 14 2.70 7.79 -3.65
C ARG A 14 2.89 6.54 -4.50
N LEU A 15 3.55 5.55 -3.94
CA LEU A 15 3.85 4.28 -4.60
C LEU A 15 3.66 3.14 -3.60
N SER A 16 3.03 2.06 -4.05
CA SER A 16 2.99 0.81 -3.30
C SER A 16 4.35 0.11 -3.41
N GLN A 17 5.01 -0.11 -2.28
CA GLN A 17 6.27 -0.87 -2.23
C GLN A 17 6.10 -2.35 -2.58
N LEU A 18 4.86 -2.87 -2.50
CA LEU A 18 4.54 -4.26 -2.82
C LEU A 18 4.37 -4.50 -4.32
N THR A 19 3.73 -3.56 -5.00
CA THR A 19 3.26 -3.77 -6.39
C THR A 19 3.86 -2.78 -7.36
N GLU A 20 4.65 -1.81 -6.86
CA GLU A 20 5.22 -0.69 -7.64
C GLU A 20 4.15 0.14 -8.38
N LYS A 21 2.89 0.01 -7.96
CA LYS A 21 1.76 0.75 -8.52
C LYS A 21 1.62 2.11 -7.85
N VAL A 22 1.21 3.10 -8.64
CA VAL A 22 0.87 4.43 -8.10
C VAL A 22 -0.23 4.28 -7.05
N PHE A 23 -0.02 4.94 -5.92
CA PHE A 23 -0.94 4.96 -4.79
C PHE A 23 -1.36 6.39 -4.47
N GLU A 24 -2.65 6.58 -4.30
CA GLU A 24 -3.25 7.81 -3.81
C GLU A 24 -4.31 7.44 -2.77
N PRO A 25 -4.20 7.98 -1.54
CA PRO A 25 -5.25 7.75 -0.55
C PRO A 25 -6.54 8.47 -0.97
N LEU A 26 -7.68 7.80 -0.75
CA LEU A 26 -9.01 8.36 -1.00
C LEU A 26 -9.12 9.75 -0.36
N ASP A 27 -9.53 10.75 -1.15
CA ASP A 27 -9.76 12.11 -0.62
C ASP A 27 -11.12 12.16 0.08
N ASP A 28 -11.09 12.42 1.37
CA ASP A 28 -12.26 12.52 2.24
C ASP A 28 -12.42 13.92 2.86
N GLY A 29 -11.64 14.90 2.36
CA GLY A 29 -11.69 16.31 2.78
C GLY A 29 -10.81 16.65 3.99
N PHE A 30 -10.13 15.67 4.58
CA PHE A 30 -9.18 15.89 5.68
C PHE A 30 -7.75 16.02 5.17
N ASP A 31 -6.88 16.66 5.95
CA ASP A 31 -5.47 16.86 5.62
C ASP A 31 -4.58 15.66 5.97
N ASN A 32 -5.17 14.59 6.54
CA ASN A 32 -4.51 13.35 6.91
C ASN A 32 -5.24 12.12 6.37
N TRP A 33 -4.57 10.98 6.47
CA TRP A 33 -5.07 9.64 6.22
C TRP A 33 -4.36 8.65 7.15
N TYR A 34 -4.76 7.39 7.17
CA TYR A 34 -4.28 6.39 8.12
C TYR A 34 -3.77 5.14 7.42
N PHE A 35 -2.67 4.57 7.95
CA PHE A 35 -2.03 3.42 7.37
C PHE A 35 -1.43 2.51 8.47
N GLN A 36 -1.60 1.19 8.34
CA GLN A 36 -0.95 0.22 9.21
C GLN A 36 0.52 0.01 8.84
N TYR A 37 1.28 1.08 8.79
CA TYR A 37 2.66 1.05 8.35
C TYR A 37 3.44 2.19 9.00
N ALA A 38 4.52 1.85 9.70
CA ALA A 38 5.45 2.85 10.23
C ALA A 38 6.36 3.38 9.11
N CYS A 39 6.79 4.64 9.21
CA CYS A 39 7.62 5.30 8.21
C CYS A 39 8.93 5.79 8.82
N SER A 40 10.08 5.42 8.22
CA SER A 40 11.39 5.89 8.67
C SER A 40 11.83 7.23 8.05
N TRP A 41 11.10 7.74 7.06
CA TRP A 41 11.40 9.02 6.40
C TRP A 41 10.75 10.22 7.11
N GLY A 42 11.01 10.35 8.40
CA GLY A 42 10.43 11.37 9.27
C GLY A 42 9.17 10.88 9.97
N GLN A 43 9.24 10.83 11.28
CA GLN A 43 8.16 10.34 12.12
C GLN A 43 8.20 10.98 13.51
N LEU A 44 7.06 10.93 14.19
CA LEU A 44 6.87 11.42 15.53
C LEU A 44 6.18 10.34 16.37
N TRP A 45 6.61 10.23 17.63
CA TRP A 45 5.94 9.45 18.67
C TRP A 45 5.81 10.26 19.94
N THR A 46 4.76 10.03 20.68
CA THR A 46 4.73 10.40 22.09
C THR A 46 5.56 9.39 22.88
N ARG A 47 5.90 9.76 24.12
CA ARG A 47 6.59 8.84 25.04
C ARG A 47 5.81 7.56 25.25
N GLU A 48 4.48 7.67 25.39
CA GLU A 48 3.56 6.54 25.61
C GLU A 48 3.50 5.62 24.38
N GLN A 49 3.47 6.18 23.17
CA GLN A 49 3.47 5.39 21.92
C GLN A 49 4.76 4.60 21.77
N TRP A 50 5.90 5.24 22.04
CA TRP A 50 7.20 4.58 21.98
C TRP A 50 7.35 3.52 23.08
N ALA A 51 6.94 3.81 24.33
CA ALA A 51 6.96 2.84 25.42
C ALA A 51 6.09 1.61 25.13
N ALA A 52 4.90 1.80 24.56
CA ALA A 52 4.03 0.70 24.18
C ALA A 52 4.67 -0.20 23.11
N PHE A 53 5.36 0.38 22.12
CA PHE A 53 6.13 -0.40 21.15
C PHE A 53 7.30 -1.16 21.79
N GLN A 54 8.05 -0.53 22.71
CA GLN A 54 9.16 -1.17 23.41
C GLN A 54 8.70 -2.39 24.20
N ILE A 55 7.61 -2.26 24.95
CA ILE A 55 7.02 -3.38 25.72
C ILE A 55 6.62 -4.53 24.75
N TRP A 56 5.98 -4.20 23.63
CA TRP A 56 5.61 -5.21 22.64
C TRP A 56 6.87 -5.87 22.05
N LEU A 57 7.91 -5.11 21.74
CA LEU A 57 9.17 -5.62 21.16
C LEU A 57 9.90 -6.55 22.14
N GLU A 58 9.94 -6.22 23.43
CA GLU A 58 10.51 -7.10 24.47
C GLU A 58 9.81 -8.45 24.54
N GLN A 59 8.49 -8.48 24.34
CA GLN A 59 7.68 -9.70 24.35
C GLN A 59 7.71 -10.48 23.03
N ASN A 60 8.10 -9.85 21.92
CA ASN A 60 8.03 -10.40 20.57
C ASN A 60 9.36 -10.27 19.80
N GLY A 61 10.49 -10.27 20.49
CA GLY A 61 11.82 -10.15 19.87
C GLY A 61 12.15 -11.30 18.90
N ASP A 62 11.52 -12.46 19.09
CA ASP A 62 11.62 -13.68 18.28
C ASP A 62 10.42 -13.87 17.32
N TYR A 63 9.67 -12.81 17.03
CA TYR A 63 8.47 -12.86 16.18
C TYR A 63 8.76 -13.58 14.85
N ASP A 64 7.97 -14.62 14.54
CA ASP A 64 8.10 -15.39 13.30
C ASP A 64 7.42 -14.68 12.12
N PHE A 65 8.18 -13.79 11.47
CA PHE A 65 7.74 -13.09 10.29
C PHE A 65 7.39 -14.02 9.12
N ALA A 66 8.05 -15.16 9.00
CA ALA A 66 7.83 -16.08 7.88
C ALA A 66 6.47 -16.76 7.97
N ALA A 67 6.09 -17.19 9.17
CA ALA A 67 4.84 -17.89 9.42
C ALA A 67 3.61 -16.97 9.41
N SER A 68 3.76 -15.68 9.72
CA SER A 68 2.61 -14.78 9.81
C SER A 68 2.01 -14.46 8.42
N PRO A 69 0.73 -14.81 8.14
CA PRO A 69 0.03 -14.43 6.92
C PRO A 69 -0.37 -12.93 6.91
N ARG A 70 -0.27 -12.27 8.07
CA ARG A 70 -0.68 -10.86 8.26
C ARG A 70 0.42 -9.87 7.89
N ILE A 71 1.65 -10.35 7.63
CA ILE A 71 2.79 -9.51 7.28
C ILE A 71 3.01 -9.54 5.77
N PRO A 72 3.07 -8.36 5.10
CA PRO A 72 3.37 -8.28 3.67
C PRO A 72 4.73 -8.89 3.31
N ALA A 73 4.80 -9.57 2.15
CA ALA A 73 5.98 -10.36 1.74
C ALA A 73 7.28 -9.54 1.71
N HIS A 74 7.25 -8.28 1.25
CA HIS A 74 8.45 -7.44 1.19
C HIS A 74 9.04 -7.15 2.57
N ILE A 75 8.19 -7.01 3.62
CA ILE A 75 8.63 -6.78 5.00
C ILE A 75 9.30 -8.03 5.56
N LYS A 76 8.79 -9.22 5.23
CA LYS A 76 9.38 -10.51 5.66
C LYS A 76 10.85 -10.61 5.27
N GLY A 77 11.22 -10.11 4.09
CA GLY A 77 12.58 -10.11 3.57
C GLY A 77 13.55 -9.13 4.21
N TRP A 78 13.09 -8.19 5.05
CA TRP A 78 14.00 -7.22 5.68
C TRP A 78 14.90 -7.87 6.75
N GLY A 79 16.08 -7.27 6.97
CA GLY A 79 17.05 -7.78 7.92
C GLY A 79 16.51 -7.90 9.35
N LYS A 80 17.08 -8.82 10.13
CA LYS A 80 16.67 -9.10 11.52
C LYS A 80 16.85 -7.86 12.44
N ASN A 81 17.81 -6.98 12.12
CA ASN A 81 18.08 -5.79 12.93
C ASN A 81 17.21 -4.57 12.53
N SER A 82 16.25 -4.74 11.62
CA SER A 82 15.38 -3.65 11.19
C SER A 82 14.30 -3.38 12.24
N TRP A 83 14.51 -2.37 13.08
CA TRP A 83 13.49 -1.92 14.04
C TRP A 83 12.16 -1.59 13.37
N LEU A 84 12.20 -1.04 12.16
CA LEU A 84 11.01 -0.69 11.38
C LEU A 84 10.17 -1.92 11.03
N LYS A 85 10.80 -3.05 10.75
CA LYS A 85 10.15 -4.35 10.53
C LYS A 85 9.27 -4.73 11.72
N TYR A 86 9.82 -4.67 12.92
CA TYR A 86 9.09 -4.97 14.16
C TYR A 86 8.01 -3.94 14.46
N HIS A 87 8.27 -2.66 14.18
CA HIS A 87 7.27 -1.63 14.41
C HIS A 87 6.05 -1.79 13.46
N ILE A 88 6.28 -2.22 12.23
CA ILE A 88 5.19 -2.54 11.30
C ILE A 88 4.42 -3.77 11.80
N ALA A 89 5.10 -4.83 12.24
CA ALA A 89 4.45 -5.99 12.84
C ALA A 89 3.59 -5.58 14.05
N TYR A 90 4.13 -4.75 14.95
CA TYR A 90 3.38 -4.17 16.07
C TYR A 90 2.09 -3.45 15.61
N THR A 91 2.17 -2.62 14.58
CA THR A 91 0.98 -1.90 14.09
C THR A 91 -0.07 -2.84 13.54
N ILE A 92 0.35 -3.94 12.90
CA ILE A 92 -0.56 -4.95 12.33
C ILE A 92 -1.18 -5.82 13.43
N GLU A 93 -0.36 -6.35 14.33
CA GLU A 93 -0.81 -7.26 15.38
C GLU A 93 -1.71 -6.58 16.40
N GLU A 94 -1.38 -5.36 16.80
CA GLU A 94 -2.15 -4.55 17.74
C GLU A 94 -3.25 -3.70 17.10
N ASN A 95 -3.52 -3.93 15.79
CA ASN A 95 -4.52 -3.17 15.01
C ASN A 95 -4.38 -1.65 15.16
N LYS A 96 -3.15 -1.18 15.13
CA LYS A 96 -2.79 0.24 15.24
C LYS A 96 -2.56 0.87 13.87
N LEU A 97 -2.49 2.19 13.84
CA LEU A 97 -2.37 3.00 12.64
C LEU A 97 -1.30 4.07 12.84
N PHE A 98 -0.67 4.45 11.76
CA PHE A 98 0.07 5.71 11.65
C PHE A 98 -0.81 6.76 10.99
N LEU A 99 -0.75 7.99 11.50
CA LEU A 99 -1.31 9.15 10.84
C LEU A 99 -0.31 9.64 9.78
N TYR A 100 -0.77 9.80 8.55
CA TYR A 100 -0.01 10.32 7.43
C TYR A 100 -0.58 11.64 6.93
N PRO A 101 0.25 12.63 6.57
CA PRO A 101 -0.21 13.87 5.93
C PRO A 101 -0.53 13.60 4.46
N ARG A 102 -1.49 14.34 3.88
CA ARG A 102 -1.72 14.30 2.43
C ARG A 102 -0.64 15.01 1.63
N ILE A 103 0.00 16.02 2.22
CA ILE A 103 1.15 16.71 1.64
C ILE A 103 2.35 16.43 2.53
N ALA A 104 3.36 15.79 1.96
CA ALA A 104 4.57 15.38 2.68
C ALA A 104 5.33 16.58 3.27
N ARG A 105 5.88 16.39 4.47
CA ARG A 105 6.78 17.33 5.16
C ARG A 105 8.24 16.91 5.04
N THR A 106 8.46 15.65 4.67
CA THR A 106 9.76 15.05 4.41
C THR A 106 9.72 14.28 3.11
N THR A 107 10.88 14.03 2.52
CA THR A 107 11.02 13.17 1.34
C THR A 107 12.27 12.32 1.47
N CYS A 108 12.34 11.25 0.67
CA CYS A 108 13.55 10.47 0.50
C CYS A 108 14.43 11.17 -0.55
N PHE A 109 15.72 11.39 -0.24
CA PHE A 109 16.69 11.81 -1.24
C PHE A 109 17.15 10.59 -2.05
N SER A 110 17.46 10.80 -3.32
CA SER A 110 17.84 9.72 -4.22
C SER A 110 19.29 9.25 -4.07
N ASP A 111 20.04 9.73 -3.09
CA ASP A 111 21.43 9.37 -2.89
C ASP A 111 21.58 7.92 -2.42
N ALA A 112 22.68 7.29 -2.86
CA ALA A 112 23.05 5.97 -2.37
C ALA A 112 23.32 6.01 -0.86
N GLY A 113 22.86 5.01 -0.14
CA GLY A 113 22.96 4.90 1.31
C GLY A 113 23.06 3.45 1.78
N VAL A 114 22.90 3.24 3.07
CA VAL A 114 23.03 1.90 3.69
C VAL A 114 22.05 0.89 3.10
N ASN A 115 20.84 1.31 2.77
CA ASN A 115 19.77 0.43 2.28
C ASN A 115 19.73 0.31 0.76
N PHE A 116 20.36 1.23 0.02
CA PHE A 116 20.36 1.27 -1.44
C PHE A 116 21.74 1.66 -1.93
N SER A 117 22.38 0.77 -2.68
CA SER A 117 23.73 0.98 -3.25
C SER A 117 23.75 1.84 -4.52
N TYR A 118 22.60 2.28 -5.01
CA TYR A 118 22.45 3.07 -6.23
C TYR A 118 21.43 4.18 -6.03
N LYS A 119 21.48 5.20 -6.89
CA LYS A 119 20.50 6.29 -6.86
C LYS A 119 19.11 5.77 -7.18
N MET A 120 18.15 6.10 -6.30
CA MET A 120 16.75 5.71 -6.46
C MET A 120 15.83 6.87 -6.09
N ASN A 121 15.06 7.35 -7.06
CA ASN A 121 14.17 8.49 -6.88
C ASN A 121 12.67 8.13 -6.77
N TRP A 122 12.32 6.86 -6.78
CA TRP A 122 10.93 6.39 -6.79
C TRP A 122 10.14 6.80 -5.53
N PHE A 123 10.85 7.03 -4.45
CA PHE A 123 10.27 7.44 -3.18
C PHE A 123 10.37 8.94 -2.92
N GLN A 124 10.86 9.71 -3.90
CA GLN A 124 10.76 11.17 -3.80
C GLN A 124 9.32 11.61 -3.98
N VAL A 125 8.88 12.49 -3.10
CA VAL A 125 7.53 13.04 -3.12
C VAL A 125 7.58 14.57 -3.04
N PRO A 126 6.60 15.27 -3.64
CA PRO A 126 6.49 16.71 -3.49
C PRO A 126 6.36 17.10 -2.02
N LEU A 127 7.17 18.07 -1.61
CA LEU A 127 7.11 18.63 -0.27
C LEU A 127 6.10 19.78 -0.21
N MET A 128 5.56 20.00 0.98
CA MET A 128 4.78 21.19 1.23
C MET A 128 5.64 22.44 0.95
N GLN A 129 5.15 23.26 0.05
CA GLN A 129 5.73 24.56 -0.27
C GLN A 129 4.98 25.65 0.48
N GLY A 130 5.72 26.67 0.90
CA GLY A 130 5.15 27.81 1.59
C GLY A 130 5.10 27.66 3.11
N GLY A 131 4.94 28.82 3.75
CA GLY A 131 4.94 28.97 5.18
C GLY A 131 3.61 28.61 5.85
N ARG A 132 3.35 29.24 6.96
CA ARG A 132 2.21 29.05 7.86
C ARG A 132 0.88 29.10 7.10
N GLY A 133 0.44 27.93 6.60
CA GLY A 133 -0.83 27.78 5.90
C GLY A 133 -2.02 27.84 6.86
N ARG A 134 -3.21 27.57 6.32
CA ARG A 134 -4.42 27.38 7.13
C ARG A 134 -4.20 26.31 8.21
N PRO A 135 -4.94 26.37 9.33
CA PRO A 135 -4.97 25.29 10.29
C PRO A 135 -5.29 23.94 9.61
N LEU A 136 -4.62 22.88 10.04
CA LEU A 136 -4.87 21.54 9.53
C LEU A 136 -6.25 21.05 9.97
N CYS A 137 -7.01 20.52 9.03
CA CYS A 137 -8.26 19.84 9.29
C CYS A 137 -7.95 18.33 9.41
N LEU A 138 -7.77 17.86 10.64
CA LEU A 138 -7.42 16.46 10.92
C LEU A 138 -8.66 15.66 11.31
N SER A 139 -8.78 14.43 10.80
CA SER A 139 -9.77 13.45 11.22
C SER A 139 -9.25 12.56 12.34
N GLU A 140 -10.14 11.93 13.06
CA GLU A 140 -9.87 10.68 13.80
C GLU A 140 -10.05 9.48 12.86
N PRO A 141 -9.47 8.29 13.17
CA PRO A 141 -9.58 7.11 12.30
C PRO A 141 -11.02 6.69 11.99
N GLU A 142 -11.92 6.88 12.93
CA GLU A 142 -13.34 6.52 12.82
C GLU A 142 -14.13 7.45 11.89
N GLN A 143 -13.62 8.67 11.67
CA GLN A 143 -14.23 9.68 10.80
C GLN A 143 -13.70 9.58 9.38
N SER A 144 -12.44 9.11 9.21
CA SER A 144 -11.80 9.05 7.91
C SER A 144 -12.29 7.88 7.07
N ARG A 145 -12.49 8.14 5.77
CA ARG A 145 -12.67 7.12 4.74
C ARG A 145 -11.34 6.63 4.16
N ALA A 146 -10.24 7.28 4.50
CA ALA A 146 -8.89 6.97 4.02
C ALA A 146 -8.08 6.22 5.10
N VAL A 147 -8.51 5.01 5.43
CA VAL A 147 -7.87 4.11 6.40
C VAL A 147 -7.42 2.85 5.68
N TYR A 148 -6.12 2.56 5.71
CA TYR A 148 -5.50 1.51 4.91
C TYR A 148 -4.80 0.45 5.79
N ASP A 149 -4.87 -0.80 5.38
CA ASP A 149 -4.09 -1.89 5.97
C ASP A 149 -2.66 -1.91 5.40
N ALA A 150 -1.80 -2.78 5.92
CA ALA A 150 -0.39 -2.89 5.52
C ALA A 150 -0.15 -3.25 4.04
N TRP A 151 -1.18 -3.67 3.32
CA TRP A 151 -1.16 -3.89 1.86
C TRP A 151 -1.63 -2.70 1.05
N MET A 152 -1.85 -1.54 1.69
CA MET A 152 -2.43 -0.33 1.09
C MET A 152 -3.86 -0.54 0.60
N GLU A 153 -4.61 -1.45 1.22
CA GLU A 153 -6.00 -1.69 0.90
C GLU A 153 -6.94 -0.92 1.84
N ASN A 154 -7.92 -0.24 1.28
CA ASN A 154 -8.81 0.65 2.01
C ASN A 154 -9.81 -0.11 2.88
N LEU A 155 -9.64 -0.04 4.20
CA LEU A 155 -10.48 -0.75 5.17
C LEU A 155 -11.91 -0.20 5.27
N TRP A 156 -12.15 1.06 4.91
CA TRP A 156 -13.46 1.68 4.96
C TRP A 156 -14.45 1.06 3.97
N LEU A 157 -13.96 0.44 2.87
CA LEU A 157 -14.80 -0.27 1.90
C LEU A 157 -15.61 -1.43 2.53
N ARG A 158 -15.15 -2.02 3.64
CA ARG A 158 -15.93 -3.02 4.39
C ARG A 158 -17.26 -2.42 4.86
N LYS A 159 -17.20 -1.20 5.40
CA LYS A 159 -18.37 -0.45 5.86
C LYS A 159 -19.23 0.01 4.68
N ALA A 160 -18.61 0.55 3.64
CA ALA A 160 -19.31 1.05 2.45
C ALA A 160 -20.11 -0.05 1.73
N LEU A 161 -19.58 -1.27 1.66
CA LEU A 161 -20.22 -2.44 1.05
C LEU A 161 -21.10 -3.22 2.05
N ASN A 162 -21.17 -2.79 3.31
CA ASN A 162 -21.87 -3.50 4.39
C ASN A 162 -21.46 -4.98 4.47
N ARG A 163 -20.14 -5.25 4.53
CA ARG A 163 -19.55 -6.59 4.53
C ARG A 163 -18.40 -6.67 5.53
N ASP A 164 -18.69 -7.04 6.77
CA ASP A 164 -17.67 -7.15 7.83
C ASP A 164 -16.63 -8.23 7.54
N SER A 165 -17.06 -9.35 6.94
CA SER A 165 -16.19 -10.46 6.57
C SER A 165 -15.64 -10.29 5.15
N LEU A 166 -15.11 -9.11 4.82
CA LEU A 166 -14.56 -8.76 3.51
C LEU A 166 -13.03 -8.64 3.56
N CYS A 167 -12.34 -9.38 2.70
CA CYS A 167 -10.97 -9.13 2.29
C CYS A 167 -10.98 -8.13 1.12
N ILE A 168 -10.10 -7.14 1.15
CA ILE A 168 -9.94 -6.17 0.08
C ILE A 168 -8.56 -6.38 -0.54
N ASP A 169 -8.48 -6.50 -1.86
CA ASP A 169 -7.26 -6.79 -2.62
C ASP A 169 -7.33 -6.14 -4.02
N LEU A 170 -7.50 -4.82 -4.03
CA LEU A 170 -7.57 -4.03 -5.28
C LEU A 170 -6.22 -3.90 -5.96
N TYR A 171 -5.13 -3.88 -5.17
CA TYR A 171 -3.76 -3.85 -5.70
C TYR A 171 -3.24 -5.24 -6.09
N GLY A 172 -3.93 -6.31 -5.71
CA GLY A 172 -3.61 -7.68 -6.09
C GLY A 172 -2.41 -8.28 -5.35
N SER A 173 -2.06 -7.75 -4.17
CA SER A 173 -0.87 -8.15 -3.41
C SER A 173 -1.11 -9.19 -2.31
N LYS A 174 -2.37 -9.46 -1.95
CA LYS A 174 -2.69 -10.45 -0.92
C LYS A 174 -2.71 -11.85 -1.49
N GLU A 175 -1.97 -12.76 -0.84
CA GLU A 175 -1.95 -14.19 -1.18
C GLU A 175 -3.01 -14.98 -0.42
N HIS A 176 -3.40 -14.50 0.77
CA HIS A 176 -4.36 -15.15 1.66
C HIS A 176 -5.59 -14.26 1.90
N PHE A 177 -6.75 -14.89 2.01
CA PHE A 177 -8.03 -14.18 2.20
C PHE A 177 -8.45 -14.08 3.67
N GLU A 178 -7.52 -14.34 4.61
CA GLU A 178 -7.73 -14.18 6.06
C GLU A 178 -8.97 -14.90 6.62
N GLY A 179 -9.43 -16.00 6.01
CA GLY A 179 -10.67 -16.71 6.40
C GLY A 179 -11.95 -15.88 6.17
N LYS A 180 -11.89 -14.87 5.31
CA LYS A 180 -13.04 -14.01 5.01
C LYS A 180 -14.07 -14.71 4.11
N LYS A 181 -15.33 -14.31 4.26
CA LYS A 181 -16.42 -14.81 3.42
C LYS A 181 -16.44 -14.14 2.03
N TYR A 182 -15.99 -12.91 1.94
CA TYR A 182 -16.02 -12.11 0.72
C TYR A 182 -14.62 -11.61 0.36
N LEU A 183 -14.40 -11.43 -0.94
CA LEU A 183 -13.19 -10.81 -1.50
C LEU A 183 -13.58 -9.75 -2.54
N LEU A 184 -13.10 -8.52 -2.35
CA LEU A 184 -13.14 -7.48 -3.38
C LEU A 184 -11.77 -7.45 -4.06
N SER A 185 -11.69 -7.78 -5.35
CA SER A 185 -10.41 -7.93 -6.04
C SER A 185 -10.47 -7.45 -7.49
N SER A 186 -9.34 -6.93 -7.97
CA SER A 186 -9.07 -6.68 -9.39
C SER A 186 -8.56 -7.92 -10.13
N ALA A 187 -8.15 -8.96 -9.40
CA ALA A 187 -7.71 -10.23 -9.97
C ALA A 187 -8.89 -11.20 -10.12
N PRO A 188 -8.89 -12.07 -11.15
CA PRO A 188 -9.85 -13.16 -11.27
C PRO A 188 -9.68 -14.17 -10.14
N VAL A 189 -10.80 -14.77 -9.71
CA VAL A 189 -10.82 -15.80 -8.67
C VAL A 189 -11.65 -16.98 -9.16
N GLU A 190 -11.06 -18.17 -9.11
CA GLU A 190 -11.75 -19.42 -9.41
C GLU A 190 -12.47 -19.97 -8.18
N ASN A 191 -13.48 -20.81 -8.42
CA ASN A 191 -14.29 -21.44 -7.37
C ASN A 191 -14.93 -20.43 -6.41
N ALA A 192 -15.29 -19.25 -6.94
CA ALA A 192 -15.97 -18.19 -6.19
C ALA A 192 -17.15 -17.66 -7.00
N ARG A 193 -18.21 -17.24 -6.32
CA ARG A 193 -19.37 -16.63 -6.96
C ARG A 193 -19.19 -15.12 -7.03
N VAL A 194 -19.30 -14.55 -8.24
CA VAL A 194 -19.32 -13.08 -8.39
C VAL A 194 -20.66 -12.54 -7.90
N VAL A 195 -20.59 -11.67 -6.92
CA VAL A 195 -21.76 -11.01 -6.29
C VAL A 195 -22.04 -9.67 -6.97
N GLU A 196 -20.99 -8.90 -7.24
CA GLU A 196 -21.11 -7.56 -7.85
C GLU A 196 -19.87 -7.28 -8.71
N ARG A 197 -20.02 -6.40 -9.71
CA ARG A 197 -18.98 -6.06 -10.68
C ARG A 197 -18.88 -4.55 -10.80
N PHE A 198 -17.63 -4.05 -10.96
CA PHE A 198 -17.34 -2.63 -11.11
C PHE A 198 -16.32 -2.43 -12.22
N GLY A 199 -16.37 -1.27 -12.87
CA GLY A 199 -15.33 -0.77 -13.77
C GLY A 199 -14.06 -0.38 -13.03
N ARG A 200 -13.10 0.19 -13.77
CA ARG A 200 -11.87 0.77 -13.21
C ARG A 200 -11.44 1.98 -14.05
N GLU A 201 -12.27 3.03 -14.00
CA GLU A 201 -12.07 4.27 -14.76
C GLU A 201 -11.62 5.44 -13.88
N MET A 202 -12.03 5.45 -12.61
CA MET A 202 -11.75 6.52 -11.66
C MET A 202 -10.50 6.22 -10.82
N ARG A 203 -9.84 7.27 -10.31
CA ARG A 203 -8.70 7.20 -9.38
C ARG A 203 -9.00 8.00 -8.13
N PRO A 204 -8.58 7.51 -6.95
CA PRO A 204 -8.06 6.14 -6.69
C PRO A 204 -9.10 5.05 -6.96
N GLN A 205 -8.67 3.78 -6.93
CA GLN A 205 -9.51 2.63 -7.32
C GLN A 205 -10.83 2.52 -6.55
N GLU A 206 -10.82 2.93 -5.30
CA GLU A 206 -11.96 2.91 -4.39
C GLU A 206 -13.18 3.64 -4.95
N TRP A 207 -12.96 4.74 -5.68
CA TRP A 207 -14.06 5.49 -6.29
C TRP A 207 -14.90 4.67 -7.25
N ASN A 208 -14.29 3.71 -7.97
CA ASN A 208 -15.05 2.85 -8.88
C ASN A 208 -16.07 1.96 -8.13
N VAL A 209 -15.72 1.56 -6.93
CA VAL A 209 -16.60 0.75 -6.07
C VAL A 209 -17.66 1.64 -5.41
N LEU A 210 -17.27 2.80 -4.91
CA LEU A 210 -18.17 3.73 -4.20
C LEU A 210 -19.23 4.33 -5.12
N GLU A 211 -18.82 4.70 -6.34
CA GLU A 211 -19.70 5.28 -7.36
C GLU A 211 -20.34 4.21 -8.27
N LYS A 212 -20.11 2.92 -7.96
CA LYS A 212 -20.65 1.78 -8.73
C LYS A 212 -20.41 1.92 -10.23
N VAL A 213 -19.20 2.32 -10.61
CA VAL A 213 -18.82 2.48 -12.02
C VAL A 213 -19.09 1.18 -12.78
N PRO A 214 -19.87 1.19 -13.88
CA PRO A 214 -20.19 -0.01 -14.63
C PRO A 214 -18.94 -0.65 -15.23
N GLY A 215 -18.84 -1.98 -15.21
CA GLY A 215 -17.73 -2.72 -15.80
C GLY A 215 -17.46 -4.07 -15.13
N ASP A 216 -16.32 -4.66 -15.43
CA ASP A 216 -15.95 -6.01 -14.97
C ASP A 216 -14.46 -6.10 -14.60
N ARG A 217 -13.87 -5.02 -14.08
CA ARG A 217 -12.45 -4.96 -13.69
C ARG A 217 -12.21 -5.16 -12.21
N ILE A 218 -13.18 -4.79 -11.39
CA ILE A 218 -13.19 -5.03 -9.95
C ILE A 218 -14.41 -5.89 -9.67
N ARG A 219 -14.24 -6.98 -8.92
CA ARG A 219 -15.31 -7.91 -8.62
C ARG A 219 -15.39 -8.16 -7.12
N LEU A 220 -16.61 -8.18 -6.62
CA LEU A 220 -16.93 -8.67 -5.29
C LEU A 220 -17.28 -10.16 -5.40
N TYR A 221 -16.48 -11.00 -4.79
CA TYR A 221 -16.66 -12.44 -4.76
C TYR A 221 -17.20 -12.92 -3.42
N GLU A 222 -18.08 -13.90 -3.44
CA GLU A 222 -18.36 -14.76 -2.31
C GLU A 222 -17.46 -16.00 -2.41
N LEU A 223 -16.64 -16.20 -1.38
CA LEU A 223 -15.61 -17.23 -1.37
C LEU A 223 -16.14 -18.58 -0.88
N THR A 224 -15.52 -19.64 -1.35
CA THR A 224 -15.63 -21.00 -0.86
C THR A 224 -14.26 -21.43 -0.29
N PRO A 225 -14.17 -22.56 0.45
CA PRO A 225 -12.87 -23.08 0.91
C PRO A 225 -11.88 -23.41 -0.22
N SER A 226 -12.38 -23.63 -1.44
CA SER A 226 -11.57 -23.93 -2.62
C SER A 226 -11.25 -22.70 -3.49
N SER A 227 -11.71 -21.52 -3.10
CA SER A 227 -11.47 -20.27 -3.85
C SER A 227 -9.99 -19.93 -3.90
N ARG A 228 -9.50 -19.61 -5.11
CA ARG A 228 -8.08 -19.25 -5.34
C ARG A 228 -7.97 -18.13 -6.38
N LYS A 229 -7.03 -17.24 -6.16
CA LYS A 229 -6.69 -16.22 -7.17
C LYS A 229 -6.06 -16.89 -8.39
N GLN A 230 -6.49 -16.44 -9.56
CA GLN A 230 -5.89 -16.79 -10.82
C GLN A 230 -4.73 -15.84 -11.16
N PRO A 231 -3.65 -16.34 -11.77
CA PRO A 231 -2.63 -15.48 -12.34
C PRO A 231 -3.25 -14.55 -13.39
N LEU A 232 -2.83 -13.28 -13.35
CA LEU A 232 -3.26 -12.32 -14.38
C LEU A 232 -2.76 -12.77 -15.76
N THR A 233 -3.63 -12.75 -16.75
CA THR A 233 -3.27 -12.97 -18.14
C THR A 233 -2.37 -11.83 -18.66
N ARG A 234 -1.80 -11.98 -19.85
CA ARG A 234 -1.03 -10.91 -20.51
C ARG A 234 -1.92 -9.68 -20.77
N ALA A 235 -3.19 -9.89 -21.14
CA ALA A 235 -4.15 -8.82 -21.35
C ALA A 235 -4.46 -8.09 -20.06
N ASP A 236 -4.74 -8.80 -18.96
CA ASP A 236 -4.99 -8.21 -17.64
C ASP A 236 -3.81 -7.37 -17.16
N ARG A 237 -2.58 -7.89 -17.30
CA ARG A 237 -1.36 -7.13 -16.92
C ARG A 237 -1.18 -5.88 -17.75
N LYS A 238 -1.49 -5.93 -19.07
CA LYS A 238 -1.41 -4.75 -19.93
C LYS A 238 -2.39 -3.68 -19.48
N GLU A 239 -3.65 -4.04 -19.27
CA GLU A 239 -4.69 -3.10 -18.82
C GLU A 239 -4.42 -2.55 -17.42
N ASP A 240 -3.91 -3.38 -16.52
CA ASP A 240 -3.49 -2.97 -15.19
C ASP A 240 -2.38 -1.91 -15.28
N ALA A 241 -1.37 -2.16 -16.09
CA ALA A 241 -0.30 -1.20 -16.35
C ALA A 241 -0.84 0.10 -16.99
N GLU A 242 -1.71 0.01 -17.98
CA GLU A 242 -2.33 1.17 -18.61
C GLU A 242 -3.12 2.02 -17.61
N TYR A 243 -3.86 1.41 -16.70
CA TYR A 243 -4.59 2.12 -15.66
C TYR A 243 -3.64 2.90 -14.74
N PHE A 244 -2.57 2.28 -14.22
CA PHE A 244 -1.67 2.92 -13.26
C PHE A 244 -0.71 3.93 -13.89
N ILE A 245 -0.31 3.76 -15.16
CA ILE A 245 0.62 4.68 -15.85
C ILE A 245 -0.07 5.68 -16.76
N ARG A 246 -1.40 5.58 -16.98
CA ARG A 246 -2.17 6.50 -17.82
C ARG A 246 -1.99 7.95 -17.34
N GLY A 247 -1.65 8.84 -18.23
CA GLY A 247 -1.38 10.26 -17.95
C GLY A 247 0.05 10.56 -17.51
N ILE A 248 0.83 9.56 -17.07
CA ILE A 248 2.24 9.74 -16.73
C ILE A 248 3.13 9.44 -17.95
N SER A 249 2.80 8.36 -18.68
CA SER A 249 3.66 7.84 -19.74
C SER A 249 3.43 8.46 -21.11
N TYR A 250 2.25 9.01 -21.38
CA TYR A 250 1.91 9.47 -22.73
C TYR A 250 2.86 10.56 -23.30
N PRO A 251 3.23 11.62 -22.55
CA PRO A 251 4.17 12.61 -23.03
C PRO A 251 5.62 12.09 -23.17
N TYR A 252 5.95 11.03 -22.45
CA TYR A 252 7.31 10.49 -22.34
C TYR A 252 7.51 9.12 -23.00
N LYS A 253 6.58 8.71 -23.86
CA LYS A 253 6.54 7.37 -24.45
C LYS A 253 7.88 6.90 -25.03
N LYS A 254 8.57 7.75 -25.79
CA LYS A 254 9.88 7.44 -26.37
C LYS A 254 10.97 7.31 -25.30
N THR A 255 10.95 8.20 -24.29
CA THR A 255 11.93 8.19 -23.20
C THR A 255 11.76 6.96 -22.33
N ILE A 256 10.52 6.59 -21.99
CA ILE A 256 10.23 5.39 -21.22
C ILE A 256 10.69 4.14 -21.98
N PHE A 257 10.44 4.06 -23.30
CA PHE A 257 10.93 2.95 -24.12
C PHE A 257 12.45 2.88 -24.13
N ALA A 258 13.14 4.01 -24.23
CA ALA A 258 14.61 4.06 -24.19
C ALA A 258 15.16 3.63 -22.80
N MET A 259 14.51 4.02 -21.71
CA MET A 259 14.89 3.60 -20.35
C MET A 259 14.76 2.08 -20.17
N PHE A 260 13.65 1.49 -20.60
CA PHE A 260 13.45 0.02 -20.55
C PHE A 260 14.49 -0.74 -21.38
N THR A 261 14.84 -0.24 -22.57
CA THR A 261 15.87 -0.87 -23.40
C THR A 261 17.25 -0.79 -22.77
N GLN A 262 17.61 0.35 -22.15
CA GLN A 262 18.87 0.52 -21.42
C GLN A 262 18.98 -0.40 -20.21
N GLU A 263 17.93 -0.52 -19.39
CA GLU A 263 17.91 -1.45 -18.26
C GLU A 263 18.03 -2.90 -18.70
N THR A 264 17.32 -3.28 -19.76
CA THR A 264 17.38 -4.64 -20.30
C THR A 264 18.79 -4.97 -20.81
N VAL A 265 19.42 -4.04 -21.54
CA VAL A 265 20.80 -4.19 -22.01
C VAL A 265 21.79 -4.25 -20.84
N ALA A 266 21.61 -3.44 -19.80
CA ALA A 266 22.46 -3.47 -18.60
C ALA A 266 22.34 -4.80 -17.84
N LYS A 267 21.12 -5.34 -17.69
CA LYS A 267 20.87 -6.65 -17.08
C LYS A 267 21.49 -7.80 -17.89
N LEU A 268 21.40 -7.75 -19.21
CA LEU A 268 22.03 -8.73 -20.12
C LEU A 268 23.55 -8.67 -20.05
N ARG A 269 24.15 -7.47 -20.04
CA ARG A 269 25.61 -7.31 -19.88
C ARG A 269 26.13 -7.85 -18.56
N LYS A 270 25.40 -7.62 -17.45
CA LYS A 270 25.74 -8.23 -16.16
C LYS A 270 25.72 -9.76 -16.20
N LYS A 271 24.73 -10.37 -16.84
CA LYS A 271 24.66 -11.85 -16.98
C LYS A 271 25.80 -12.41 -17.83
N LEU A 272 26.27 -11.69 -18.84
CA LEU A 272 27.35 -12.12 -19.71
C LEU A 272 28.75 -11.93 -19.11
N HIS A 273 28.90 -11.11 -18.05
CA HIS A 273 30.20 -10.91 -17.36
C HIS A 273 30.35 -11.77 -16.10
N PHE A 274 29.35 -12.56 -15.73
CA PHE A 274 29.37 -13.52 -14.62
C PHE A 274 29.24 -14.99 -15.08
N GLY A 275 29.47 -15.26 -16.37
CA GLY A 275 29.55 -16.58 -16.95
C GLY A 275 30.99 -16.94 -17.30
#